data_f5957904a83c17ed86f10b6891415c18
#
_entry.id   f5957904a83c17ed86f10b6891415c18
#
_cell.length_a   1.000
_cell.length_b   1.000
_cell.length_c   1.000
_cell.angle_alpha   90.00
_cell.angle_beta   90.00
_cell.angle_gamma   90.00
#
_symmetry.space_group_name_H-M   'P 1'
#
loop_
_entity.id
_entity.type
_entity.pdbx_description
1 polymer ?
#
loop_
_entity_poly.entity_id
_entity_poly.type
_entity_poly.pdbx_seq_one_letter_code
_entity_poly.pdbx_strand_id
1 'polypeptide(L)'
;MNTTTTTATTTTGAREVRAPRGTTLRCRGWQQEAALRMLMNNLDPEVAERPADLVVYGGSGRAARSWQAFDAIVATLERLADDETMLVQSGKPVAVFRTHADAPRVLIANSMLVPHWATADEFRRLEGLGLTMYGQMTAGSWIYIGTQGILQGTYETLAECARQHFGGDLAGTLTVTAGLGGMGGAQPLAVTMNGGVCLIAEIDRERIGRRLETRYLDVVAESMEEAVSRALAAREAKEAVSIGVEVNAVDLLEHLLAADVVPDIVTDQTSAHDALEGYVPHGMSYAEALTLRDADPKRYAERSMASMAAHIRAMLALQERGAVTFDYGNNLRGQAVEHGVANAFDIEGFVPLFIRPLFCRGVGPFRWAVLSGDEEDLAVTDQAILEAFPDHQGLHRWIPMARERVAFQGLPSRICWLGYGERARAGAVFNDLVKSGRVSAPIVIGRDHLDAGSVASPNRETEGMRDGSDAIGDWPILNAMVNAVSGATWVSVHHGGGVGIGYSLHAGMVVVADGSDAAAARLERVLTTDPGMGVVRHVDAGYDEAIDCARELGVDVPMLG
;
A
#
# COMPACT_ATOMS: atom_id res chain seq x y z
N MET A 1 -18.31 -37.80 -49.21
CA MET A 1 -18.16 -37.81 -47.74
C MET A 1 -17.80 -36.42 -47.30
N ASN A 2 -18.79 -35.66 -46.84
CA ASN A 2 -18.59 -34.29 -46.36
C ASN A 2 -18.20 -34.33 -44.89
N THR A 3 -17.01 -33.92 -44.57
CA THR A 3 -16.58 -33.71 -43.19
C THR A 3 -16.85 -32.24 -42.80
N THR A 4 -17.91 -32.08 -42.01
CA THR A 4 -18.26 -30.79 -41.41
C THR A 4 -17.35 -30.56 -40.20
N THR A 5 -16.42 -29.61 -40.31
CA THR A 5 -15.57 -29.17 -39.18
C THR A 5 -16.40 -28.19 -38.33
N THR A 6 -16.82 -28.64 -37.17
CA THR A 6 -17.48 -27.80 -36.17
C THR A 6 -16.40 -27.00 -35.44
N THR A 7 -16.28 -25.73 -35.75
CA THR A 7 -15.49 -24.77 -34.95
C THR A 7 -16.22 -24.47 -33.63
N ALA A 8 -15.74 -25.02 -32.55
CA ALA A 8 -16.18 -24.63 -31.21
C ALA A 8 -15.73 -23.22 -30.92
N THR A 9 -16.67 -22.28 -30.89
CA THR A 9 -16.48 -20.92 -30.40
C THR A 9 -16.42 -21.02 -28.88
N THR A 10 -15.23 -21.01 -28.33
CA THR A 10 -15.01 -20.80 -26.87
C THR A 10 -15.29 -19.35 -26.56
N THR A 11 -16.44 -19.05 -26.00
CA THR A 11 -16.71 -17.82 -25.25
C THR A 11 -15.80 -17.83 -24.03
N THR A 12 -14.69 -17.13 -24.08
CA THR A 12 -13.85 -16.83 -22.92
C THR A 12 -14.59 -15.83 -22.04
N GLY A 13 -15.47 -16.34 -21.16
CA GLY A 13 -15.92 -15.56 -20.01
C GLY A 13 -14.69 -15.19 -19.17
N ALA A 14 -14.55 -13.95 -18.76
CA ALA A 14 -13.48 -13.51 -17.89
C ALA A 14 -13.47 -14.39 -16.62
N ARG A 15 -12.29 -14.93 -16.25
CA ARG A 15 -12.14 -15.78 -15.07
C ARG A 15 -12.29 -14.93 -13.82
N GLU A 16 -13.32 -15.24 -13.01
CA GLU A 16 -13.52 -14.60 -11.71
C GLU A 16 -12.88 -15.44 -10.60
N VAL A 17 -12.16 -14.79 -9.70
CA VAL A 17 -11.50 -15.41 -8.54
C VAL A 17 -12.01 -14.74 -7.28
N ARG A 18 -12.45 -15.55 -6.31
CA ARG A 18 -12.80 -15.09 -4.95
C ARG A 18 -12.18 -16.00 -3.91
N ALA A 19 -11.78 -15.43 -2.78
CA ALA A 19 -11.25 -16.20 -1.67
C ALA A 19 -12.34 -17.12 -1.08
N PRO A 20 -12.03 -18.39 -0.78
CA PRO A 20 -12.90 -19.23 0.03
C PRO A 20 -13.14 -18.59 1.40
N ARG A 21 -14.35 -18.79 1.93
CA ARG A 21 -14.78 -18.30 3.26
C ARG A 21 -15.17 -19.47 4.16
N GLY A 22 -15.25 -19.21 5.47
CA GLY A 22 -15.66 -20.22 6.46
C GLY A 22 -14.51 -21.14 6.88
N THR A 23 -14.86 -22.30 7.46
CA THR A 23 -13.92 -23.19 8.15
C THR A 23 -13.43 -24.39 7.32
N THR A 24 -13.90 -24.54 6.09
CA THR A 24 -13.52 -25.65 5.23
C THR A 24 -12.15 -25.40 4.58
N LEU A 25 -11.21 -26.31 4.80
CA LEU A 25 -9.88 -26.27 4.21
C LEU A 25 -9.86 -26.86 2.80
N ARG A 26 -9.14 -26.21 1.89
CA ARG A 26 -8.69 -26.77 0.61
C ARG A 26 -7.26 -27.32 0.72
N CYS A 27 -6.44 -26.69 1.57
CA CYS A 27 -5.07 -27.06 1.85
C CYS A 27 -4.95 -28.05 3.01
N ARG A 28 -3.73 -28.57 3.25
CA ARG A 28 -3.47 -29.51 4.35
C ARG A 28 -3.53 -28.87 5.73
N GLY A 29 -3.31 -27.56 5.81
CA GLY A 29 -3.33 -26.81 7.06
C GLY A 29 -3.67 -25.35 6.87
N TRP A 30 -3.92 -24.63 7.97
CA TRP A 30 -4.33 -23.24 7.95
C TRP A 30 -3.23 -22.29 7.49
N GLN A 31 -1.95 -22.63 7.66
CA GLN A 31 -0.83 -21.80 7.22
C GLN A 31 -0.80 -21.71 5.67
N GLN A 32 -1.02 -22.82 4.98
CA GLN A 32 -1.10 -22.90 3.52
C GLN A 32 -2.43 -22.32 3.01
N GLU A 33 -3.54 -22.62 3.69
CA GLU A 33 -4.87 -22.11 3.36
C GLU A 33 -4.93 -20.58 3.42
N ALA A 34 -4.28 -19.98 4.41
CA ALA A 34 -4.20 -18.54 4.54
C ALA A 34 -3.50 -17.90 3.34
N ALA A 35 -2.37 -18.44 2.91
CA ALA A 35 -1.67 -17.96 1.72
C ALA A 35 -2.53 -18.10 0.46
N LEU A 36 -3.25 -19.22 0.31
CA LEU A 36 -4.17 -19.46 -0.79
C LEU A 36 -5.32 -18.44 -0.80
N ARG A 37 -5.99 -18.25 0.34
CA ARG A 37 -7.12 -17.31 0.44
C ARG A 37 -6.69 -15.88 0.18
N MET A 38 -5.55 -15.47 0.69
CA MET A 38 -5.03 -14.11 0.49
C MET A 38 -4.57 -13.87 -0.95
N LEU A 39 -3.95 -14.86 -1.62
CA LEU A 39 -3.66 -14.78 -3.05
C LEU A 39 -4.95 -14.60 -3.86
N MET A 40 -6.00 -15.38 -3.55
CA MET A 40 -7.29 -15.29 -4.24
C MET A 40 -8.00 -13.98 -3.91
N ASN A 41 -7.93 -13.50 -2.66
CA ASN A 41 -8.49 -12.21 -2.25
C ASN A 41 -7.87 -11.04 -3.01
N ASN A 42 -6.57 -11.10 -3.31
CA ASN A 42 -5.90 -10.08 -4.12
C ASN A 42 -6.49 -9.95 -5.53
N LEU A 43 -7.12 -10.99 -6.04
CA LEU A 43 -7.72 -11.03 -7.38
C LEU A 43 -9.26 -10.97 -7.37
N ASP A 44 -9.85 -10.83 -6.18
CA ASP A 44 -11.29 -10.59 -6.06
C ASP A 44 -11.66 -9.31 -6.84
N PRO A 45 -12.74 -9.33 -7.66
CA PRO A 45 -13.20 -8.15 -8.39
C PRO A 45 -13.47 -6.92 -7.53
N GLU A 46 -13.79 -7.12 -6.25
CA GLU A 46 -13.93 -6.01 -5.29
C GLU A 46 -12.58 -5.39 -4.90
N VAL A 47 -11.48 -6.16 -5.00
CA VAL A 47 -10.14 -5.77 -4.56
C VAL A 47 -9.27 -5.30 -5.72
N ALA A 48 -9.12 -6.11 -6.76
CA ALA A 48 -8.22 -5.87 -7.88
C ALA A 48 -8.72 -4.78 -8.84
N GLU A 49 -7.80 -4.02 -9.41
CA GLU A 49 -8.11 -3.04 -10.46
C GLU A 49 -8.42 -3.71 -11.80
N ARG A 50 -7.64 -4.72 -12.21
CA ARG A 50 -7.81 -5.49 -13.44
C ARG A 50 -7.57 -6.99 -13.17
N PRO A 51 -8.50 -7.68 -12.52
CA PRO A 51 -8.31 -9.09 -12.12
C PRO A 51 -8.06 -10.02 -13.31
N ALA A 52 -8.65 -9.76 -14.49
CA ALA A 52 -8.42 -10.55 -15.70
C ALA A 52 -6.94 -10.57 -16.13
N ASP A 53 -6.21 -9.49 -15.87
CA ASP A 53 -4.78 -9.32 -16.17
C ASP A 53 -3.87 -9.67 -14.98
N LEU A 54 -4.46 -10.20 -13.90
CA LEU A 54 -3.78 -10.46 -12.61
C LEU A 54 -3.27 -9.19 -11.92
N VAL A 55 -3.71 -8.00 -12.35
CA VAL A 55 -3.28 -6.70 -11.81
C VAL A 55 -4.14 -6.34 -10.61
N VAL A 56 -3.48 -6.16 -9.48
CA VAL A 56 -4.12 -5.85 -8.21
C VAL A 56 -4.26 -4.34 -8.04
N TYR A 57 -3.15 -3.58 -8.14
CA TYR A 57 -3.16 -2.12 -8.06
C TYR A 57 -1.87 -1.50 -8.65
N GLY A 58 -1.84 -0.17 -8.73
CA GLY A 58 -0.64 0.60 -9.07
C GLY A 58 -0.18 0.46 -10.53
N GLY A 59 -1.13 0.40 -11.46
CA GLY A 59 -0.87 0.31 -12.89
C GLY A 59 -0.56 -1.11 -13.36
N SER A 60 0.51 -1.74 -12.89
CA SER A 60 0.98 -3.06 -13.35
C SER A 60 1.32 -4.05 -12.23
N GLY A 61 1.01 -3.73 -10.95
CA GLY A 61 1.31 -4.59 -9.81
C GLY A 61 0.50 -5.87 -9.79
N ARG A 62 1.15 -7.04 -10.00
CA ARG A 62 0.50 -8.34 -10.17
C ARG A 62 0.63 -9.25 -8.95
N ALA A 63 -0.37 -10.11 -8.76
CA ALA A 63 -0.36 -11.18 -7.76
C ALA A 63 0.37 -12.46 -8.23
N ALA A 64 0.35 -12.74 -9.52
CA ALA A 64 1.05 -13.87 -10.16
C ALA A 64 1.52 -13.47 -11.56
N ARG A 65 2.55 -14.15 -12.08
CA ARG A 65 3.17 -13.84 -13.38
C ARG A 65 2.23 -14.09 -14.57
N SER A 66 1.43 -15.15 -14.47
CA SER A 66 0.47 -15.57 -15.48
C SER A 66 -0.62 -16.42 -14.82
N TRP A 67 -1.72 -16.64 -15.51
CA TRP A 67 -2.77 -17.57 -15.05
C TRP A 67 -2.24 -19.00 -14.85
N GLN A 68 -1.33 -19.46 -15.70
CA GLN A 68 -0.67 -20.76 -15.51
C GLN A 68 0.15 -20.79 -14.21
N ALA A 69 0.87 -19.71 -13.91
CA ALA A 69 1.62 -19.59 -12.66
C ALA A 69 0.68 -19.53 -11.45
N PHE A 70 -0.43 -18.79 -11.54
CA PHE A 70 -1.46 -18.73 -10.51
C PHE A 70 -2.02 -20.15 -10.21
N ASP A 71 -2.41 -20.90 -11.23
CA ASP A 71 -2.91 -22.26 -11.06
C ASP A 71 -1.89 -23.20 -10.42
N ALA A 72 -0.62 -23.05 -10.81
CA ALA A 72 0.47 -23.82 -10.23
C ALA A 72 0.74 -23.46 -8.77
N ILE A 73 0.61 -22.17 -8.38
CA ILE A 73 0.71 -21.74 -6.97
C ILE A 73 -0.43 -22.36 -6.16
N VAL A 74 -1.68 -22.25 -6.63
CA VAL A 74 -2.86 -22.81 -5.97
C VAL A 74 -2.70 -24.31 -5.77
N ALA A 75 -2.44 -25.07 -6.83
CA ALA A 75 -2.25 -26.53 -6.76
C ALA A 75 -1.07 -26.93 -5.84
N THR A 76 -0.03 -26.09 -5.74
CA THR A 76 1.10 -26.34 -4.84
C THR A 76 0.69 -26.11 -3.39
N LEU A 77 0.00 -25.02 -3.07
CA LEU A 77 -0.50 -24.73 -1.72
C LEU A 77 -1.44 -25.83 -1.20
N GLU A 78 -2.33 -26.35 -2.05
CA GLU A 78 -3.26 -27.43 -1.68
C GLU A 78 -2.55 -28.73 -1.25
N ARG A 79 -1.38 -29.01 -1.80
CA ARG A 79 -0.60 -30.23 -1.48
C ARG A 79 0.57 -30.01 -0.52
N LEU A 80 0.95 -28.78 -0.24
CA LEU A 80 2.15 -28.41 0.54
C LEU A 80 2.04 -28.98 1.97
N ALA A 81 3.07 -29.69 2.39
CA ALA A 81 3.15 -30.22 3.76
C ALA A 81 3.60 -29.16 4.78
N ASP A 82 3.40 -29.45 6.08
CA ASP A 82 3.71 -28.51 7.15
C ASP A 82 5.21 -28.30 7.36
N ASP A 83 6.07 -29.15 6.80
CA ASP A 83 7.52 -29.07 6.82
C ASP A 83 8.13 -28.72 5.45
N GLU A 84 7.29 -28.23 4.51
CA GLU A 84 7.71 -27.82 3.18
C GLU A 84 7.58 -26.30 2.97
N THR A 85 8.47 -25.76 2.13
CA THR A 85 8.47 -24.35 1.70
C THR A 85 8.43 -24.26 0.19
N MET A 86 7.43 -23.53 -0.34
CA MET A 86 7.34 -23.17 -1.76
C MET A 86 8.17 -21.91 -2.02
N LEU A 87 8.97 -21.93 -3.09
CA LEU A 87 9.69 -20.76 -3.59
C LEU A 87 8.96 -20.15 -4.78
N VAL A 88 8.75 -18.83 -4.73
CA VAL A 88 8.07 -18.05 -5.78
C VAL A 88 9.00 -16.96 -6.29
N GLN A 89 9.38 -17.06 -7.56
CA GLN A 89 10.23 -16.07 -8.24
C GLN A 89 9.37 -15.24 -9.19
N SER A 90 9.22 -13.96 -8.87
CA SER A 90 8.42 -13.00 -9.65
C SER A 90 7.07 -13.62 -10.10
N GLY A 91 6.27 -14.06 -9.11
CA GLY A 91 4.94 -14.62 -9.33
C GLY A 91 4.87 -16.00 -9.99
N LYS A 92 5.99 -16.73 -10.10
CA LYS A 92 6.05 -18.10 -10.63
C LYS A 92 6.57 -19.05 -9.54
N PRO A 93 5.86 -20.13 -9.19
CA PRO A 93 6.38 -21.15 -8.28
C PRO A 93 7.49 -21.90 -9.00
N VAL A 94 8.67 -21.98 -8.38
CA VAL A 94 9.88 -22.55 -9.02
C VAL A 94 10.38 -23.81 -8.33
N ALA A 95 10.08 -23.98 -7.02
CA ALA A 95 10.48 -25.16 -6.27
C ALA A 95 9.65 -25.33 -5.00
N VAL A 96 9.63 -26.56 -4.48
CA VAL A 96 9.22 -26.90 -3.11
C VAL A 96 10.37 -27.67 -2.49
N PHE A 97 10.80 -27.23 -1.31
CA PHE A 97 11.83 -27.91 -0.53
C PHE A 97 11.29 -28.32 0.82
N ARG A 98 11.75 -29.46 1.32
CA ARG A 98 11.57 -29.81 2.71
C ARG A 98 12.45 -28.91 3.56
N THR A 99 11.83 -28.27 4.55
CA THR A 99 12.46 -27.39 5.53
C THR A 99 12.18 -27.90 6.94
N HIS A 100 11.36 -27.21 7.72
CA HIS A 100 10.89 -27.65 9.04
C HIS A 100 9.55 -26.98 9.38
N ALA A 101 8.88 -27.45 10.42
CA ALA A 101 7.54 -27.00 10.78
C ALA A 101 7.44 -25.50 11.07
N ASP A 102 8.47 -24.88 11.66
CA ASP A 102 8.50 -23.44 11.94
C ASP A 102 8.97 -22.56 10.78
N ALA A 103 9.44 -23.14 9.66
CA ALA A 103 9.85 -22.37 8.50
C ALA A 103 8.64 -21.73 7.80
N PRO A 104 8.83 -20.63 7.05
CA PRO A 104 7.80 -20.10 6.18
C PRO A 104 7.26 -21.13 5.18
N ARG A 105 5.95 -21.12 4.96
CA ARG A 105 5.33 -21.95 3.91
C ARG A 105 5.64 -21.44 2.51
N VAL A 106 5.86 -20.11 2.37
CA VAL A 106 6.19 -19.49 1.08
C VAL A 106 7.31 -18.46 1.26
N LEU A 107 8.28 -18.49 0.35
CA LEU A 107 9.28 -17.44 0.18
C LEU A 107 9.14 -16.84 -1.21
N ILE A 108 9.05 -15.52 -1.28
CA ILE A 108 8.77 -14.77 -2.50
C ILE A 108 9.91 -13.78 -2.75
N ALA A 109 10.39 -13.72 -4.01
CA ALA A 109 11.22 -12.62 -4.48
C ALA A 109 10.64 -12.06 -5.77
N ASN A 110 10.35 -10.77 -5.80
CA ASN A 110 9.69 -10.11 -6.92
C ASN A 110 10.55 -8.99 -7.51
N SER A 111 10.65 -8.95 -8.83
CA SER A 111 11.21 -7.82 -9.58
C SER A 111 12.70 -7.53 -9.30
N MET A 112 13.39 -8.37 -8.53
CA MET A 112 14.78 -8.13 -8.14
C MET A 112 15.72 -8.18 -9.35
N LEU A 113 16.43 -7.08 -9.58
CA LEU A 113 17.50 -6.97 -10.57
C LEU A 113 18.82 -6.66 -9.88
N VAL A 114 19.93 -7.09 -10.48
CA VAL A 114 21.25 -6.67 -10.03
C VAL A 114 21.38 -5.15 -10.22
N PRO A 115 21.91 -4.39 -9.24
CA PRO A 115 21.79 -2.94 -9.21
C PRO A 115 22.16 -2.20 -10.50
N HIS A 116 23.22 -2.58 -11.17
CA HIS A 116 23.63 -1.95 -12.44
C HIS A 116 22.58 -2.11 -13.57
N TRP A 117 21.77 -3.16 -13.53
CA TRP A 117 20.71 -3.45 -14.49
C TRP A 117 19.30 -3.07 -13.99
N ALA A 118 19.23 -2.44 -12.83
CA ALA A 118 17.95 -2.06 -12.22
C ALA A 118 17.38 -0.78 -12.85
N THR A 119 17.09 -0.83 -14.15
CA THR A 119 16.46 0.23 -14.92
C THR A 119 15.07 -0.19 -15.39
N ALA A 120 14.19 0.78 -15.61
CA ALA A 120 12.84 0.53 -16.13
C ALA A 120 12.86 -0.18 -17.49
N ASP A 121 13.79 0.20 -18.39
CA ASP A 121 13.89 -0.40 -19.73
C ASP A 121 14.33 -1.86 -19.68
N GLU A 122 15.34 -2.18 -18.86
CA GLU A 122 15.78 -3.57 -18.70
C GLU A 122 14.68 -4.41 -18.03
N PHE A 123 13.99 -3.84 -17.03
CA PHE A 123 12.86 -4.51 -16.40
C PHE A 123 11.77 -4.84 -17.43
N ARG A 124 11.32 -3.87 -18.25
CA ARG A 124 10.31 -4.09 -19.28
C ARG A 124 10.75 -5.12 -20.32
N ARG A 125 12.04 -5.09 -20.71
CA ARG A 125 12.61 -6.09 -21.61
C ARG A 125 12.49 -7.51 -21.04
N LEU A 126 12.85 -7.70 -19.77
CA LEU A 126 12.78 -8.99 -19.09
C LEU A 126 11.33 -9.43 -18.84
N GLU A 127 10.45 -8.50 -18.52
CA GLU A 127 9.01 -8.78 -18.36
C GLU A 127 8.39 -9.22 -19.68
N GLY A 128 8.71 -8.56 -20.80
CA GLY A 128 8.28 -8.95 -22.15
C GLY A 128 8.78 -10.33 -22.57
N LEU A 129 9.90 -10.81 -22.02
CA LEU A 129 10.39 -12.18 -22.18
C LEU A 129 9.73 -13.19 -21.22
N GLY A 130 8.83 -12.74 -20.32
CA GLY A 130 8.18 -13.59 -19.34
C GLY A 130 9.10 -14.07 -18.20
N LEU A 131 10.23 -13.40 -17.97
CA LEU A 131 11.24 -13.79 -16.97
C LEU A 131 11.00 -13.17 -15.59
N THR A 132 10.28 -12.06 -15.54
CA THR A 132 9.91 -11.33 -14.32
C THR A 132 8.47 -10.83 -14.40
N MET A 133 7.99 -10.25 -13.32
CA MET A 133 6.76 -9.47 -13.26
C MET A 133 6.92 -8.36 -12.23
N TYR A 134 6.16 -7.27 -12.36
CA TYR A 134 6.08 -6.25 -11.33
C TYR A 134 5.16 -6.72 -10.19
N GLY A 135 5.77 -7.32 -9.17
CA GLY A 135 5.10 -7.77 -7.95
C GLY A 135 5.08 -6.65 -6.92
N GLN A 136 4.35 -5.57 -7.20
CA GLN A 136 4.34 -4.38 -6.36
C GLN A 136 3.88 -4.70 -4.94
N MET A 137 4.75 -4.48 -3.95
CA MET A 137 4.49 -4.53 -2.51
C MET A 137 3.46 -5.61 -2.10
N THR A 138 2.36 -5.20 -1.49
CA THR A 138 1.29 -6.08 -0.98
C THR A 138 0.51 -6.84 -2.07
N ALA A 139 0.57 -6.39 -3.33
CA ALA A 139 0.05 -7.16 -4.46
C ALA A 139 0.84 -8.44 -4.69
N GLY A 140 2.17 -8.32 -4.79
CA GLY A 140 3.06 -9.45 -5.03
C GLY A 140 3.33 -10.33 -3.81
N SER A 141 3.00 -9.86 -2.60
CA SER A 141 3.10 -10.62 -1.35
C SER A 141 1.75 -11.09 -0.79
N TRP A 142 0.68 -10.93 -1.54
CA TRP A 142 -0.65 -11.45 -1.21
C TRP A 142 -1.19 -10.97 0.15
N ILE A 143 -0.99 -9.70 0.47
CA ILE A 143 -1.49 -9.08 1.71
C ILE A 143 -2.19 -7.73 1.45
N TYR A 144 -2.55 -7.45 0.21
CA TYR A 144 -3.36 -6.30 -0.13
C TYR A 144 -4.80 -6.49 0.34
N ILE A 145 -5.33 -5.53 1.08
CA ILE A 145 -6.67 -5.54 1.68
C ILE A 145 -7.57 -4.44 1.10
N GLY A 146 -7.28 -4.00 -0.12
CA GLY A 146 -7.97 -2.89 -0.74
C GLY A 146 -7.42 -1.52 -0.31
N THR A 147 -8.14 -0.48 -0.68
CA THR A 147 -7.76 0.93 -0.45
C THR A 147 -7.59 1.28 1.03
N GLN A 148 -8.27 0.58 1.93
CA GLN A 148 -8.10 0.81 3.37
C GLN A 148 -6.66 0.56 3.87
N GLY A 149 -5.88 -0.25 3.14
CA GLY A 149 -4.51 -0.60 3.54
C GLY A 149 -3.56 0.59 3.69
N ILE A 150 -3.86 1.72 3.05
CA ILE A 150 -3.10 2.98 3.19
C ILE A 150 -3.89 4.06 3.94
N LEU A 151 -5.21 3.84 4.16
CA LEU A 151 -6.09 4.90 4.64
C LEU A 151 -5.64 5.47 5.98
N GLN A 152 -5.28 4.63 6.95
CA GLN A 152 -4.85 5.15 8.26
C GLN A 152 -3.52 5.90 8.16
N GLY A 153 -2.55 5.41 7.36
CA GLY A 153 -1.30 6.14 7.16
C GLY A 153 -1.54 7.54 6.59
N THR A 154 -2.45 7.67 5.63
CA THR A 154 -2.87 8.96 5.08
C THR A 154 -3.61 9.81 6.14
N TYR A 155 -4.48 9.19 6.92
CA TYR A 155 -5.18 9.85 8.02
C TYR A 155 -4.20 10.39 9.09
N GLU A 156 -3.23 9.58 9.55
CA GLU A 156 -2.24 10.01 10.55
C GLU A 156 -1.30 11.08 10.00
N THR A 157 -0.91 11.01 8.73
CA THR A 157 -0.14 12.06 8.06
C THR A 157 -0.87 13.39 8.08
N LEU A 158 -2.15 13.39 7.71
CA LEU A 158 -2.99 14.60 7.71
C LEU A 158 -3.31 15.08 9.13
N ALA A 159 -3.51 14.18 10.09
CA ALA A 159 -3.70 14.53 11.50
C ALA A 159 -2.46 15.22 12.08
N GLU A 160 -1.27 14.74 11.75
CA GLU A 160 -0.02 15.38 12.19
C GLU A 160 0.21 16.72 11.47
N CYS A 161 -0.08 16.80 10.18
CA CYS A 161 -0.10 18.07 9.44
C CYS A 161 -1.07 19.08 10.09
N ALA A 162 -2.29 18.65 10.45
CA ALA A 162 -3.27 19.48 11.14
C ALA A 162 -2.76 19.96 12.50
N ARG A 163 -2.10 19.09 13.26
CA ARG A 163 -1.51 19.42 14.56
C ARG A 163 -0.41 20.49 14.44
N GLN A 164 0.44 20.38 13.42
CA GLN A 164 1.57 21.29 13.23
C GLN A 164 1.14 22.65 12.66
N HIS A 165 0.15 22.69 11.76
CA HIS A 165 -0.15 23.87 10.95
C HIS A 165 -1.54 24.47 11.19
N PHE A 166 -2.54 23.69 11.67
CA PHE A 166 -3.95 24.09 11.68
C PHE A 166 -4.64 23.96 13.06
N GLY A 167 -3.86 23.79 14.13
CA GLY A 167 -4.41 23.79 15.49
C GLY A 167 -5.05 22.48 15.95
N GLY A 168 -4.90 21.38 15.18
CA GLY A 168 -5.23 20.02 15.60
C GLY A 168 -6.27 19.27 14.76
N ASP A 169 -7.03 19.96 13.90
CA ASP A 169 -7.92 19.36 12.91
C ASP A 169 -7.88 20.15 11.58
N LEU A 170 -8.56 19.64 10.55
CA LEU A 170 -8.63 20.27 9.23
C LEU A 170 -9.96 21.02 8.99
N ALA A 171 -10.75 21.30 10.02
CA ALA A 171 -12.02 22.00 9.86
C ALA A 171 -11.82 23.40 9.27
N GLY A 172 -12.45 23.67 8.13
CA GLY A 172 -12.30 24.93 7.40
C GLY A 172 -11.01 25.05 6.58
N THR A 173 -10.32 23.93 6.31
CA THR A 173 -9.19 23.90 5.38
C THR A 173 -9.57 23.19 4.08
N LEU A 174 -8.89 23.55 3.00
CA LEU A 174 -8.99 22.94 1.68
C LEU A 174 -7.70 22.18 1.36
N THR A 175 -7.80 20.87 1.23
CA THR A 175 -6.74 20.01 0.70
C THR A 175 -6.98 19.75 -0.78
N VAL A 176 -5.99 20.03 -1.64
CA VAL A 176 -6.01 19.71 -3.06
C VAL A 176 -5.01 18.59 -3.33
N THR A 177 -5.46 17.57 -4.07
CA THR A 177 -4.63 16.40 -4.41
C THR A 177 -5.09 15.76 -5.72
N ALA A 178 -4.42 14.68 -6.14
CA ALA A 178 -4.79 13.94 -7.33
C ALA A 178 -4.56 12.43 -7.18
N GLY A 179 -5.27 11.67 -8.02
CA GLY A 179 -5.18 10.22 -8.12
C GLY A 179 -6.19 9.47 -7.24
N LEU A 180 -7.10 8.72 -7.88
CA LEU A 180 -8.12 7.87 -7.25
C LEU A 180 -7.91 6.37 -7.52
N GLY A 181 -6.68 5.96 -7.85
CA GLY A 181 -6.28 4.56 -7.93
C GLY A 181 -6.33 3.82 -6.60
N GLY A 182 -5.81 2.59 -6.54
CA GLY A 182 -5.84 1.74 -5.35
C GLY A 182 -5.30 2.40 -4.08
N MET A 183 -4.22 3.15 -4.21
CA MET A 183 -3.59 3.89 -3.10
C MET A 183 -4.16 5.30 -2.96
N GLY A 184 -4.13 6.10 -4.01
CA GLY A 184 -4.59 7.50 -4.01
C GLY A 184 -6.05 7.66 -3.61
N GLY A 185 -6.87 6.66 -3.88
CA GLY A 185 -8.28 6.64 -3.50
C GLY A 185 -8.57 6.73 -2.00
N ALA A 186 -7.58 6.57 -1.14
CA ALA A 186 -7.73 6.76 0.30
C ALA A 186 -7.74 8.24 0.72
N GLN A 187 -7.17 9.13 -0.07
CA GLN A 187 -6.95 10.53 0.31
C GLN A 187 -8.26 11.29 0.63
N PRO A 188 -9.34 11.21 -0.18
CA PRO A 188 -10.54 11.98 0.09
C PRO A 188 -11.16 11.63 1.46
N LEU A 189 -11.26 10.32 1.76
CA LEU A 189 -11.80 9.88 3.03
C LEU A 189 -10.89 10.27 4.20
N ALA A 190 -9.56 10.17 4.05
CA ALA A 190 -8.61 10.57 5.10
C ALA A 190 -8.71 12.07 5.43
N VAL A 191 -8.89 12.94 4.44
CA VAL A 191 -9.11 14.38 4.64
C VAL A 191 -10.41 14.63 5.40
N THR A 192 -11.52 14.03 4.95
CA THR A 192 -12.83 14.24 5.59
C THR A 192 -12.93 13.62 6.98
N MET A 193 -12.22 12.52 7.25
CA MET A 193 -12.10 11.96 8.61
C MET A 193 -11.30 12.88 9.56
N ASN A 194 -10.46 13.77 9.03
CA ASN A 194 -9.79 14.84 9.78
C ASN A 194 -10.58 16.16 9.81
N GLY A 195 -11.81 16.18 9.28
CA GLY A 195 -12.70 17.34 9.30
C GLY A 195 -12.51 18.34 8.15
N GLY A 196 -11.63 18.06 7.19
CA GLY A 196 -11.29 18.96 6.08
C GLY A 196 -12.13 18.79 4.83
N VAL A 197 -11.97 19.74 3.90
CA VAL A 197 -12.48 19.64 2.53
C VAL A 197 -11.41 19.08 1.63
N CYS A 198 -11.74 18.07 0.82
CA CYS A 198 -10.86 17.51 -0.20
C CYS A 198 -11.35 17.86 -1.59
N LEU A 199 -10.50 18.45 -2.42
CA LEU A 199 -10.70 18.58 -3.87
C LEU A 199 -9.68 17.69 -4.58
N ILE A 200 -10.15 16.70 -5.35
CA ILE A 200 -9.29 15.71 -5.94
C ILE A 200 -9.52 15.56 -7.44
N ALA A 201 -8.42 15.65 -8.21
CA ALA A 201 -8.40 15.39 -9.64
C ALA A 201 -8.21 13.91 -9.95
N GLU A 202 -9.00 13.37 -10.85
CA GLU A 202 -8.80 12.06 -11.48
C GLU A 202 -9.28 12.11 -12.92
N ILE A 203 -8.47 11.63 -13.86
CA ILE A 203 -8.81 11.67 -15.29
C ILE A 203 -9.58 10.43 -15.74
N ASP A 204 -9.55 9.36 -14.97
CA ASP A 204 -10.25 8.12 -15.23
C ASP A 204 -11.60 8.10 -14.49
N ARG A 205 -12.69 8.26 -15.27
CA ARG A 205 -14.05 8.27 -14.73
C ARG A 205 -14.44 6.98 -14.00
N GLU A 206 -13.89 5.83 -14.41
CA GLU A 206 -14.19 4.56 -13.73
C GLU A 206 -13.63 4.53 -12.32
N ARG A 207 -12.44 5.11 -12.10
CA ARG A 207 -11.85 5.25 -10.77
C ARG A 207 -12.69 6.17 -9.89
N ILE A 208 -13.18 7.30 -10.41
CA ILE A 208 -14.10 8.18 -9.70
C ILE A 208 -15.36 7.41 -9.26
N GLY A 209 -16.01 6.70 -10.19
CA GLY A 209 -17.19 5.88 -9.92
C GLY A 209 -16.95 4.85 -8.82
N ARG A 210 -15.83 4.13 -8.89
CA ARG A 210 -15.44 3.14 -7.88
C ARG A 210 -15.28 3.75 -6.48
N ARG A 211 -14.77 4.98 -6.35
CA ARG A 211 -14.60 5.64 -5.04
C ARG A 211 -15.92 6.16 -4.48
N LEU A 212 -16.86 6.58 -5.32
CA LEU A 212 -18.23 6.87 -4.90
C LEU A 212 -18.93 5.62 -4.37
N GLU A 213 -18.89 4.52 -5.13
CA GLU A 213 -19.50 3.24 -4.75
C GLU A 213 -18.94 2.68 -3.44
N THR A 214 -17.63 2.78 -3.24
CA THR A 214 -16.95 2.30 -2.03
C THR A 214 -16.92 3.33 -0.89
N ARG A 215 -17.56 4.49 -1.06
CA ARG A 215 -17.68 5.56 -0.05
C ARG A 215 -16.37 6.18 0.39
N TYR A 216 -15.36 6.18 -0.48
CA TYR A 216 -14.10 6.90 -0.28
C TYR A 216 -14.14 8.32 -0.82
N LEU A 217 -15.08 8.62 -1.70
CA LEU A 217 -15.37 9.93 -2.26
C LEU A 217 -16.87 10.25 -2.02
N ASP A 218 -17.18 11.48 -1.60
CA ASP A 218 -18.55 11.85 -1.26
C ASP A 218 -19.33 12.28 -2.50
N VAL A 219 -18.77 13.17 -3.33
CA VAL A 219 -19.46 13.74 -4.49
C VAL A 219 -18.49 13.97 -5.66
N VAL A 220 -19.05 14.11 -6.86
CA VAL A 220 -18.34 14.50 -8.08
C VAL A 220 -18.92 15.80 -8.65
N ALA A 221 -18.06 16.67 -9.16
CA ALA A 221 -18.46 17.88 -9.88
C ALA A 221 -18.39 17.65 -11.39
N GLU A 222 -19.22 18.36 -12.16
CA GLU A 222 -19.28 18.24 -13.61
C GLU A 222 -18.21 19.08 -14.33
N SER A 223 -17.65 20.09 -13.63
CA SER A 223 -16.57 20.95 -14.17
C SER A 223 -15.59 21.40 -13.09
N MET A 224 -14.42 21.90 -13.48
CA MET A 224 -13.44 22.48 -12.57
C MET A 224 -13.99 23.68 -11.81
N GLU A 225 -14.72 24.55 -12.50
CA GLU A 225 -15.33 25.75 -11.91
C GLU A 225 -16.34 25.38 -10.83
N GLU A 226 -17.18 24.37 -11.08
CA GLU A 226 -18.12 23.85 -10.08
C GLU A 226 -17.37 23.24 -8.91
N ALA A 227 -16.36 22.41 -9.17
CA ALA A 227 -15.57 21.74 -8.16
C ALA A 227 -14.90 22.74 -7.21
N VAL A 228 -14.23 23.75 -7.76
CA VAL A 228 -13.56 24.81 -6.98
C VAL A 228 -14.58 25.64 -6.19
N SER A 229 -15.69 26.06 -6.82
CA SER A 229 -16.74 26.82 -6.17
C SER A 229 -17.35 26.06 -4.97
N ARG A 230 -17.65 24.78 -5.16
CA ARG A 230 -18.19 23.92 -4.06
C ARG A 230 -17.16 23.71 -2.96
N ALA A 231 -15.90 23.50 -3.32
CA ALA A 231 -14.84 23.31 -2.33
C ALA A 231 -14.62 24.57 -1.46
N LEU A 232 -14.63 25.75 -2.07
CA LEU A 232 -14.52 27.02 -1.34
C LEU A 232 -15.75 27.28 -0.45
N ALA A 233 -16.95 26.99 -0.92
CA ALA A 233 -18.16 27.11 -0.12
C ALA A 233 -18.16 26.15 1.09
N ALA A 234 -17.75 24.90 0.89
CA ALA A 234 -17.62 23.92 1.97
C ALA A 234 -16.53 24.31 2.99
N ARG A 235 -15.37 24.84 2.50
CA ARG A 235 -14.31 25.40 3.35
C ARG A 235 -14.84 26.51 4.27
N GLU A 236 -15.58 27.47 3.72
CA GLU A 236 -16.18 28.57 4.47
C GLU A 236 -17.20 28.07 5.49
N ALA A 237 -18.04 27.09 5.09
CA ALA A 237 -19.02 26.45 5.95
C ALA A 237 -18.39 25.49 6.99
N LYS A 238 -17.09 25.17 6.90
CA LYS A 238 -16.40 24.14 7.68
C LYS A 238 -17.06 22.76 7.56
N GLU A 239 -17.58 22.45 6.39
CA GLU A 239 -18.20 21.17 6.07
C GLU A 239 -17.14 20.19 5.58
N ALA A 240 -17.01 19.05 6.26
CA ALA A 240 -16.10 17.99 5.84
C ALA A 240 -16.71 17.23 4.66
N VAL A 241 -16.21 17.49 3.45
CA VAL A 241 -16.68 16.87 2.22
C VAL A 241 -15.53 16.65 1.21
N SER A 242 -15.58 15.57 0.47
CA SER A 242 -14.66 15.28 -0.62
C SER A 242 -15.35 15.43 -1.98
N ILE A 243 -14.69 16.18 -2.87
CA ILE A 243 -15.20 16.54 -4.20
C ILE A 243 -14.21 16.05 -5.24
N GLY A 244 -14.62 15.06 -6.05
CA GLY A 244 -13.87 14.61 -7.21
C GLY A 244 -14.21 15.41 -8.46
N VAL A 245 -13.26 15.56 -9.35
CA VAL A 245 -13.46 16.16 -10.66
C VAL A 245 -12.69 15.40 -11.74
N GLU A 246 -13.33 15.15 -12.91
CA GLU A 246 -12.74 14.42 -14.02
C GLU A 246 -11.82 15.35 -14.83
N VAL A 247 -10.58 15.53 -14.36
CA VAL A 247 -9.56 16.36 -14.99
C VAL A 247 -8.16 15.83 -14.70
N ASN A 248 -7.17 16.27 -15.48
CA ASN A 248 -5.77 16.02 -15.14
C ASN A 248 -5.32 16.88 -13.95
N ALA A 249 -4.42 16.35 -13.13
CA ALA A 249 -3.87 17.04 -11.97
C ALA A 249 -3.25 18.40 -12.31
N VAL A 250 -2.47 18.46 -13.40
CA VAL A 250 -1.83 19.70 -13.85
C VAL A 250 -2.87 20.76 -14.20
N ASP A 251 -3.92 20.36 -14.94
CA ASP A 251 -4.97 21.29 -15.35
C ASP A 251 -5.72 21.90 -14.16
N LEU A 252 -5.99 21.10 -13.11
CA LEU A 252 -6.59 21.59 -11.86
C LEU A 252 -5.67 22.58 -11.13
N LEU A 253 -4.38 22.25 -10.96
CA LEU A 253 -3.45 23.13 -10.25
C LEU A 253 -3.20 24.44 -11.00
N GLU A 254 -3.07 24.40 -12.33
CA GLU A 254 -2.93 25.59 -13.17
C GLU A 254 -4.20 26.46 -13.13
N HIS A 255 -5.38 25.84 -13.09
CA HIS A 255 -6.65 26.56 -12.93
C HIS A 255 -6.71 27.32 -11.60
N LEU A 256 -6.31 26.65 -10.48
CA LEU A 256 -6.26 27.30 -9.17
C LEU A 256 -5.27 28.48 -9.14
N LEU A 257 -4.09 28.30 -9.73
CA LEU A 257 -3.09 29.36 -9.86
C LEU A 257 -3.61 30.55 -10.68
N ALA A 258 -4.30 30.30 -11.77
CA ALA A 258 -4.89 31.34 -12.66
C ALA A 258 -6.07 32.08 -11.98
N ALA A 259 -6.83 31.37 -11.14
CA ALA A 259 -7.95 31.94 -10.38
C ALA A 259 -7.50 32.62 -9.08
N ASP A 260 -6.21 32.65 -8.75
CA ASP A 260 -5.63 33.13 -7.49
C ASP A 260 -6.23 32.45 -6.24
N VAL A 261 -6.56 31.17 -6.38
CA VAL A 261 -7.05 30.32 -5.29
C VAL A 261 -5.87 29.54 -4.70
N VAL A 262 -5.56 29.79 -3.42
CA VAL A 262 -4.52 29.06 -2.70
C VAL A 262 -5.16 28.06 -1.74
N PRO A 263 -4.95 26.74 -1.95
CA PRO A 263 -5.35 25.72 -0.98
C PRO A 263 -4.55 25.83 0.31
N ASP A 264 -5.08 25.27 1.40
CA ASP A 264 -4.32 25.18 2.66
C ASP A 264 -3.27 24.06 2.58
N ILE A 265 -3.60 22.96 1.92
CA ILE A 265 -2.72 21.79 1.74
C ILE A 265 -2.72 21.39 0.27
N VAL A 266 -1.52 21.05 -0.26
CA VAL A 266 -1.33 20.46 -1.59
C VAL A 266 -0.47 19.22 -1.49
N THR A 267 -0.94 18.11 -2.05
CA THR A 267 -0.18 16.87 -2.16
C THR A 267 -0.58 16.10 -3.43
N ASP A 268 0.02 14.92 -3.67
CA ASP A 268 -0.29 14.10 -4.84
C ASP A 268 -0.07 12.60 -4.57
N GLN A 269 -0.95 11.78 -5.12
CA GLN A 269 -0.80 10.32 -5.15
C GLN A 269 -1.16 9.70 -6.50
N THR A 270 -0.88 10.41 -7.60
CA THR A 270 -0.92 9.82 -8.94
C THR A 270 0.11 8.68 -9.07
N SER A 271 -0.05 7.81 -10.06
CA SER A 271 0.90 6.70 -10.28
C SER A 271 2.14 7.19 -11.05
N ALA A 272 2.83 8.22 -10.54
CA ALA A 272 3.96 8.88 -11.19
C ALA A 272 5.24 8.00 -11.29
N HIS A 273 5.29 6.89 -10.56
CA HIS A 273 6.38 5.92 -10.63
C HIS A 273 6.48 5.17 -11.98
N ASP A 274 5.44 5.22 -12.80
CA ASP A 274 5.40 4.62 -14.13
C ASP A 274 4.84 5.62 -15.15
N ALA A 275 5.73 6.13 -16.01
CA ALA A 275 5.40 7.10 -17.03
C ALA A 275 4.56 6.52 -18.19
N LEU A 276 4.48 5.18 -18.33
CA LEU A 276 3.75 4.52 -19.40
C LEU A 276 2.39 3.98 -18.97
N GLU A 277 2.34 3.22 -17.87
CA GLU A 277 1.13 2.55 -17.41
C GLU A 277 0.45 3.29 -16.24
N GLY A 278 1.14 4.24 -15.61
CA GLY A 278 0.69 4.91 -14.40
C GLY A 278 0.20 6.33 -14.59
N TYR A 279 1.04 7.23 -15.11
CA TYR A 279 0.75 8.66 -15.21
C TYR A 279 0.17 9.03 -16.57
N VAL A 280 -0.90 9.85 -16.58
CA VAL A 280 -1.57 10.29 -17.81
C VAL A 280 -1.10 11.70 -18.19
N PRO A 281 -0.63 11.93 -19.44
CA PRO A 281 -0.21 13.25 -19.91
C PRO A 281 -1.35 14.28 -19.84
N HIS A 282 -1.04 15.52 -19.44
CA HIS A 282 -2.01 16.62 -19.47
C HIS A 282 -2.25 17.18 -20.89
N GLY A 283 -3.31 17.98 -21.06
CA GLY A 283 -3.66 18.62 -22.32
C GLY A 283 -4.22 17.65 -23.37
N MET A 284 -4.81 16.54 -22.93
CA MET A 284 -5.56 15.60 -23.76
C MET A 284 -6.59 14.84 -22.90
N SER A 285 -7.64 14.35 -23.56
CA SER A 285 -8.61 13.47 -22.90
C SER A 285 -7.99 12.09 -22.57
N TYR A 286 -8.58 11.37 -21.63
CA TYR A 286 -8.13 10.02 -21.28
C TYR A 286 -8.12 9.07 -22.48
N ALA A 287 -9.17 9.12 -23.32
CA ALA A 287 -9.27 8.29 -24.53
C ALA A 287 -8.17 8.59 -25.57
N GLU A 288 -7.83 9.88 -25.75
CA GLU A 288 -6.71 10.29 -26.63
C GLU A 288 -5.37 9.80 -26.05
N ALA A 289 -5.20 9.91 -24.74
CA ALA A 289 -4.01 9.44 -24.06
C ALA A 289 -3.81 7.92 -24.25
N LEU A 290 -4.86 7.11 -24.05
CA LEU A 290 -4.81 5.66 -24.29
C LEU A 290 -4.49 5.32 -25.74
N THR A 291 -5.10 6.04 -26.70
CA THR A 291 -4.82 5.88 -28.13
C THR A 291 -3.35 6.19 -28.46
N LEU A 292 -2.80 7.26 -27.87
CA LEU A 292 -1.38 7.60 -28.05
C LEU A 292 -0.47 6.53 -27.43
N ARG A 293 -0.82 6.01 -26.25
CA ARG A 293 -0.05 4.97 -25.57
C ARG A 293 0.09 3.72 -26.43
N ASP A 294 -1.00 3.30 -27.05
CA ASP A 294 -1.03 2.10 -27.90
C ASP A 294 -0.28 2.32 -29.23
N ALA A 295 -0.39 3.53 -29.82
CA ALA A 295 0.20 3.86 -31.11
C ALA A 295 1.69 4.23 -31.02
N ASP A 296 2.10 4.97 -29.99
CA ASP A 296 3.47 5.44 -29.77
C ASP A 296 3.80 5.53 -28.27
N PRO A 297 4.11 4.39 -27.65
CA PRO A 297 4.43 4.31 -26.21
C PRO A 297 5.57 5.24 -25.78
N LYS A 298 6.56 5.45 -26.65
CA LYS A 298 7.71 6.31 -26.35
C LYS A 298 7.27 7.78 -26.24
N ARG A 299 6.52 8.25 -27.22
CA ARG A 299 5.98 9.62 -27.21
C ARG A 299 5.02 9.84 -26.05
N TYR A 300 4.23 8.82 -25.70
CA TYR A 300 3.37 8.87 -24.51
C TYR A 300 4.20 9.09 -23.24
N ALA A 301 5.23 8.26 -23.01
CA ALA A 301 6.10 8.38 -21.85
C ALA A 301 6.82 9.75 -21.79
N GLU A 302 7.33 10.25 -22.91
CA GLU A 302 7.93 11.59 -23.01
C GLU A 302 6.94 12.70 -22.58
N ARG A 303 5.68 12.61 -23.02
CA ARG A 303 4.63 13.55 -22.60
C ARG A 303 4.23 13.41 -21.14
N SER A 304 4.17 12.19 -20.62
CA SER A 304 3.92 11.94 -19.19
C SER A 304 5.01 12.58 -18.32
N MET A 305 6.27 12.41 -18.69
CA MET A 305 7.40 13.02 -17.99
C MET A 305 7.35 14.56 -18.02
N ALA A 306 7.04 15.15 -19.17
CA ALA A 306 6.86 16.59 -19.29
C ALA A 306 5.70 17.11 -18.40
N SER A 307 4.63 16.33 -18.31
CA SER A 307 3.47 16.63 -17.46
C SER A 307 3.80 16.53 -15.98
N MET A 308 4.58 15.52 -15.56
CA MET A 308 5.07 15.41 -14.18
C MET A 308 5.93 16.61 -13.77
N ALA A 309 6.77 17.10 -14.68
CA ALA A 309 7.55 18.33 -14.46
C ALA A 309 6.65 19.57 -14.32
N ALA A 310 5.59 19.69 -15.12
CA ALA A 310 4.60 20.77 -15.00
C ALA A 310 3.83 20.66 -13.67
N HIS A 311 3.45 19.47 -13.27
CA HIS A 311 2.77 19.17 -12.00
C HIS A 311 3.60 19.70 -10.81
N ILE A 312 4.87 19.32 -10.71
CA ILE A 312 5.76 19.80 -9.64
C ILE A 312 5.94 21.31 -9.69
N ARG A 313 6.07 21.93 -10.86
CA ARG A 313 6.15 23.41 -10.95
C ARG A 313 4.90 24.09 -10.41
N ALA A 314 3.72 23.54 -10.69
CA ALA A 314 2.47 24.07 -10.17
C ALA A 314 2.37 23.89 -8.64
N MET A 315 2.78 22.72 -8.09
CA MET A 315 2.85 22.51 -6.64
C MET A 315 3.82 23.48 -5.96
N LEU A 316 5.02 23.68 -6.51
CA LEU A 316 5.99 24.66 -6.00
C LEU A 316 5.42 26.10 -6.01
N ALA A 317 4.72 26.48 -7.07
CA ALA A 317 4.10 27.81 -7.15
C ALA A 317 2.99 28.01 -6.11
N LEU A 318 2.24 26.97 -5.75
CA LEU A 318 1.26 27.02 -4.66
C LEU A 318 1.94 27.04 -3.30
N GLN A 319 3.05 26.32 -3.11
CA GLN A 319 3.89 26.38 -1.92
C GLN A 319 4.43 27.80 -1.68
N GLU A 320 4.96 28.45 -2.73
CA GLU A 320 5.43 29.84 -2.66
C GLU A 320 4.32 30.83 -2.28
N ARG A 321 3.05 30.51 -2.59
CA ARG A 321 1.87 31.29 -2.18
C ARG A 321 1.37 30.97 -0.78
N GLY A 322 2.00 30.04 -0.07
CA GLY A 322 1.71 29.69 1.33
C GLY A 322 0.94 28.40 1.57
N ALA A 323 0.69 27.58 0.56
CA ALA A 323 0.14 26.24 0.77
C ALA A 323 1.14 25.33 1.49
N VAL A 324 0.69 24.58 2.49
CA VAL A 324 1.46 23.47 3.06
C VAL A 324 1.54 22.37 2.00
N THR A 325 2.73 22.18 1.43
CA THR A 325 2.92 21.27 0.30
C THR A 325 3.88 20.17 0.67
N PHE A 326 3.50 18.91 0.42
CA PHE A 326 4.36 17.76 0.69
C PHE A 326 4.15 16.65 -0.36
N ASP A 327 5.22 15.89 -0.61
CA ASP A 327 5.18 14.70 -1.46
C ASP A 327 4.71 13.48 -0.67
N TYR A 328 3.76 12.72 -1.26
CA TYR A 328 3.26 11.49 -0.63
C TYR A 328 3.97 10.21 -1.13
N GLY A 329 5.07 10.36 -1.85
CA GLY A 329 5.99 9.28 -2.16
C GLY A 329 5.61 8.40 -3.34
N ASN A 330 5.30 9.01 -4.48
CA ASN A 330 5.07 8.32 -5.75
C ASN A 330 6.21 8.51 -6.77
N ASN A 331 7.32 9.12 -6.36
CA ASN A 331 8.47 9.52 -7.18
C ASN A 331 8.20 10.64 -8.19
N LEU A 332 7.14 11.41 -8.03
CA LEU A 332 6.83 12.55 -8.91
C LEU A 332 7.98 13.56 -8.94
N ARG A 333 8.60 13.85 -7.78
CA ARG A 333 9.76 14.74 -7.65
C ARG A 333 10.98 14.22 -8.40
N GLY A 334 11.31 12.94 -8.26
CA GLY A 334 12.44 12.32 -8.97
C GLY A 334 12.27 12.40 -10.49
N GLN A 335 11.08 12.09 -10.99
CA GLN A 335 10.75 12.23 -12.42
C GLN A 335 10.85 13.68 -12.91
N ALA A 336 10.40 14.64 -12.10
CA ALA A 336 10.47 16.06 -12.44
C ALA A 336 11.93 16.56 -12.49
N VAL A 337 12.82 16.09 -11.60
CA VAL A 337 14.27 16.43 -11.66
C VAL A 337 14.87 15.97 -13.00
N GLU A 338 14.59 14.74 -13.44
CA GLU A 338 15.05 14.21 -14.71
C GLU A 338 14.55 15.04 -15.91
N HIS A 339 13.45 15.79 -15.72
CA HIS A 339 12.86 16.68 -16.71
C HIS A 339 13.07 18.18 -16.42
N GLY A 340 14.15 18.51 -15.72
CA GLY A 340 14.69 19.86 -15.58
C GLY A 340 14.03 20.73 -14.49
N VAL A 341 13.37 20.13 -13.50
CA VAL A 341 12.91 20.83 -12.30
C VAL A 341 13.90 20.58 -11.17
N ALA A 342 15.01 21.31 -11.17
CA ALA A 342 16.14 21.09 -10.27
C ALA A 342 15.77 21.20 -8.77
N ASN A 343 14.77 22.03 -8.46
CA ASN A 343 14.28 22.28 -7.09
C ASN A 343 13.02 21.47 -6.72
N ALA A 344 12.74 20.35 -7.39
CA ALA A 344 11.57 19.52 -7.10
C ALA A 344 11.56 19.00 -5.65
N PHE A 345 12.73 18.76 -5.06
CA PHE A 345 12.89 18.32 -3.67
C PHE A 345 12.82 19.45 -2.64
N ASP A 346 12.56 20.71 -3.03
CA ASP A 346 12.12 21.76 -2.11
C ASP A 346 10.70 21.46 -1.55
N ILE A 347 9.95 20.59 -2.22
CA ILE A 347 8.77 19.92 -1.65
C ILE A 347 9.28 18.73 -0.83
N GLU A 348 9.18 18.80 0.49
CA GLU A 348 9.63 17.73 1.38
C GLU A 348 8.69 16.51 1.33
N GLY A 349 9.22 15.34 1.66
CA GLY A 349 8.43 14.10 1.78
C GLY A 349 7.61 14.04 3.07
N PHE A 350 6.47 13.36 3.03
CA PHE A 350 5.59 13.22 4.20
C PHE A 350 6.24 12.46 5.37
N VAL A 351 7.17 11.55 5.09
CA VAL A 351 7.80 10.75 6.14
C VAL A 351 8.72 11.59 7.03
N PRO A 352 9.70 12.35 6.49
CA PRO A 352 10.51 13.24 7.33
C PRO A 352 9.68 14.31 8.04
N LEU A 353 8.61 14.82 7.43
CA LEU A 353 7.77 15.87 8.01
C LEU A 353 6.87 15.36 9.14
N PHE A 354 6.23 14.20 8.99
CA PHE A 354 5.11 13.81 9.86
C PHE A 354 5.25 12.43 10.49
N ILE A 355 5.97 11.49 9.88
CA ILE A 355 5.92 10.07 10.26
C ILE A 355 7.20 9.57 10.95
N ARG A 356 8.34 10.20 10.72
CA ARG A 356 9.64 9.75 11.26
C ARG A 356 9.65 9.47 12.77
N PRO A 357 9.05 10.29 13.64
CA PRO A 357 9.03 10.01 15.09
C PRO A 357 8.29 8.72 15.42
N LEU A 358 7.24 8.37 14.69
CA LEU A 358 6.52 7.10 14.85
C LEU A 358 7.39 5.91 14.42
N PHE A 359 8.10 6.04 13.31
CA PHE A 359 9.01 5.02 12.80
C PHE A 359 10.16 4.73 13.77
N CYS A 360 10.67 5.74 14.48
CA CYS A 360 11.66 5.59 15.53
C CYS A 360 11.20 4.65 16.67
N ARG A 361 9.91 4.53 16.89
CA ARG A 361 9.30 3.65 17.91
C ARG A 361 8.77 2.34 17.33
N GLY A 362 9.09 2.03 16.09
CA GLY A 362 8.56 0.86 15.38
C GLY A 362 7.05 0.94 15.13
N VAL A 363 6.43 2.11 15.30
CA VAL A 363 5.01 2.33 15.04
C VAL A 363 4.78 2.40 13.55
N GLY A 364 3.84 1.60 13.08
CA GLY A 364 3.49 1.56 11.67
C GLY A 364 2.29 0.64 11.39
N PRO A 365 1.97 0.43 10.11
CA PRO A 365 0.77 -0.27 9.71
C PRO A 365 0.77 -1.74 10.16
N PHE A 366 -0.28 -2.10 10.89
CA PHE A 366 -0.61 -3.45 11.31
C PHE A 366 -1.99 -3.79 10.77
N ARG A 367 -2.06 -4.79 9.89
CA ARG A 367 -3.31 -5.16 9.21
C ARG A 367 -3.68 -6.62 9.46
N TRP A 368 -4.98 -6.88 9.43
CA TRP A 368 -5.47 -8.25 9.52
C TRP A 368 -6.68 -8.49 8.63
N ALA A 369 -6.89 -9.75 8.29
CA ALA A 369 -8.06 -10.24 7.57
C ALA A 369 -8.59 -11.48 8.27
N VAL A 370 -9.92 -11.58 8.42
CA VAL A 370 -10.58 -12.75 9.01
C VAL A 370 -10.95 -13.75 7.91
N LEU A 371 -10.39 -14.95 7.97
CA LEU A 371 -10.56 -15.96 6.93
C LEU A 371 -11.94 -16.61 6.91
N SER A 372 -12.75 -16.40 7.95
CA SER A 372 -14.16 -16.80 7.96
C SER A 372 -14.97 -16.10 6.88
N GLY A 373 -14.59 -14.88 6.53
CA GLY A 373 -15.39 -14.00 5.66
C GLY A 373 -16.63 -13.45 6.35
N ASP A 374 -16.70 -13.53 7.68
CA ASP A 374 -17.79 -13.02 8.51
C ASP A 374 -17.43 -11.64 9.09
N GLU A 375 -18.29 -10.67 8.89
CA GLU A 375 -18.12 -9.31 9.41
C GLU A 375 -18.21 -9.25 10.94
N GLU A 376 -18.96 -10.15 11.56
CA GLU A 376 -19.06 -10.26 13.02
C GLU A 376 -17.69 -10.67 13.62
N ASP A 377 -16.96 -11.57 12.97
CA ASP A 377 -15.61 -11.92 13.40
C ASP A 377 -14.65 -10.71 13.33
N LEU A 378 -14.81 -9.84 12.31
CA LEU A 378 -14.06 -8.59 12.24
C LEU A 378 -14.44 -7.64 13.39
N ALA A 379 -15.73 -7.52 13.69
CA ALA A 379 -16.20 -6.69 14.81
C ALA A 379 -15.67 -7.19 16.17
N VAL A 380 -15.56 -8.51 16.35
CA VAL A 380 -14.94 -9.13 17.54
C VAL A 380 -13.46 -8.77 17.63
N THR A 381 -12.72 -8.80 16.51
CA THR A 381 -11.29 -8.42 16.51
C THR A 381 -11.10 -6.93 16.80
N ASP A 382 -11.92 -6.06 16.21
CA ASP A 382 -11.91 -4.61 16.48
C ASP A 382 -12.11 -4.33 17.98
N GLN A 383 -13.11 -4.99 18.61
CA GLN A 383 -13.39 -4.81 20.01
C GLN A 383 -12.25 -5.33 20.90
N ALA A 384 -11.67 -6.47 20.55
CA ALA A 384 -10.57 -7.06 21.31
C ALA A 384 -9.30 -6.19 21.28
N ILE A 385 -9.03 -5.48 20.18
CA ILE A 385 -7.93 -4.49 20.10
C ILE A 385 -8.20 -3.33 21.08
N LEU A 386 -9.40 -2.76 21.11
CA LEU A 386 -9.73 -1.70 22.06
C LEU A 386 -9.60 -2.15 23.53
N GLU A 387 -10.04 -3.35 23.85
CA GLU A 387 -9.91 -3.94 25.18
C GLU A 387 -8.44 -4.23 25.57
N ALA A 388 -7.64 -4.66 24.59
CA ALA A 388 -6.22 -4.92 24.81
C ALA A 388 -5.42 -3.63 25.06
N PHE A 389 -5.83 -2.50 24.53
CA PHE A 389 -5.11 -1.22 24.60
C PHE A 389 -5.99 -0.10 25.14
N PRO A 390 -6.47 -0.16 26.38
CA PRO A 390 -7.47 0.78 26.93
C PRO A 390 -6.98 2.24 26.97
N ASP A 391 -5.67 2.46 27.09
CA ASP A 391 -5.08 3.80 27.19
C ASP A 391 -4.57 4.34 25.86
N HIS A 392 -4.66 3.56 24.76
CA HIS A 392 -4.15 3.95 23.46
C HIS A 392 -5.14 4.87 22.70
N GLN A 393 -5.04 6.17 22.95
CA GLN A 393 -5.97 7.18 22.39
C GLN A 393 -6.12 7.10 20.86
N GLY A 394 -5.05 6.84 20.13
CA GLY A 394 -5.07 6.68 18.67
C GLY A 394 -5.99 5.55 18.21
N LEU A 395 -5.93 4.38 18.87
CA LEU A 395 -6.81 3.25 18.55
C LEU A 395 -8.27 3.55 18.91
N HIS A 396 -8.51 4.15 20.08
CA HIS A 396 -9.86 4.52 20.52
C HIS A 396 -10.49 5.61 19.65
N ARG A 397 -9.71 6.42 18.96
CA ARG A 397 -10.19 7.34 17.94
C ARG A 397 -10.41 6.63 16.61
N TRP A 398 -9.44 5.82 16.15
CA TRP A 398 -9.43 5.23 14.82
C TRP A 398 -10.45 4.09 14.63
N ILE A 399 -10.45 3.09 15.49
CA ILE A 399 -11.28 1.87 15.31
C ILE A 399 -12.79 2.19 15.21
N PRO A 400 -13.40 3.05 16.07
CA PRO A 400 -14.80 3.42 15.91
C PRO A 400 -15.09 4.11 14.57
N MET A 401 -14.24 5.06 14.14
CA MET A 401 -14.40 5.70 12.84
C MET A 401 -14.27 4.71 11.68
N ALA A 402 -13.30 3.79 11.78
CA ALA A 402 -13.09 2.78 10.74
C ALA A 402 -14.29 1.82 10.62
N ARG A 403 -14.89 1.43 11.73
CA ARG A 403 -16.12 0.61 11.73
C ARG A 403 -17.31 1.29 11.05
N GLU A 404 -17.44 2.59 11.21
CA GLU A 404 -18.56 3.37 10.65
C GLU A 404 -18.31 3.75 9.17
N ARG A 405 -17.09 4.19 8.84
CA ARG A 405 -16.81 4.88 7.57
C ARG A 405 -16.03 4.04 6.55
N VAL A 406 -15.28 3.03 6.98
CA VAL A 406 -14.41 2.28 6.09
C VAL A 406 -15.09 1.03 5.58
N ALA A 407 -15.44 1.00 4.30
CA ALA A 407 -15.84 -0.22 3.62
C ALA A 407 -14.60 -1.08 3.32
N PHE A 408 -14.59 -2.33 3.76
CA PHE A 408 -13.58 -3.30 3.33
C PHE A 408 -13.94 -3.87 1.96
N GLN A 409 -12.96 -4.46 1.30
CA GLN A 409 -13.05 -5.07 -0.02
C GLN A 409 -12.61 -6.54 0.06
N GLY A 410 -13.39 -7.46 -0.49
CA GLY A 410 -13.11 -8.90 -0.42
C GLY A 410 -13.31 -9.50 0.97
N LEU A 411 -12.30 -10.13 1.55
CA LEU A 411 -12.35 -10.65 2.92
C LEU A 411 -12.45 -9.49 3.92
N PRO A 412 -13.29 -9.63 4.98
CA PRO A 412 -13.37 -8.63 6.03
C PRO A 412 -12.00 -8.39 6.66
N SER A 413 -11.57 -7.14 6.67
CA SER A 413 -10.22 -6.76 7.05
C SER A 413 -10.18 -5.38 7.71
N ARG A 414 -9.12 -5.14 8.48
CA ARG A 414 -8.87 -3.89 9.16
C ARG A 414 -7.38 -3.56 9.18
N ILE A 415 -7.08 -2.29 9.37
CA ILE A 415 -5.74 -1.78 9.65
C ILE A 415 -5.77 -0.94 10.93
N CYS A 416 -4.69 -0.99 11.69
CA CYS A 416 -4.38 0.00 12.72
C CYS A 416 -2.85 0.21 12.78
N TRP A 417 -2.41 1.24 13.50
CA TRP A 417 -0.99 1.49 13.70
C TRP A 417 -0.59 1.05 15.12
N LEU A 418 0.40 0.17 15.19
CA LEU A 418 0.95 -0.39 16.43
C LEU A 418 2.47 -0.37 16.39
N GLY A 419 3.08 -0.17 17.56
CA GLY A 419 4.52 -0.12 17.75
C GLY A 419 5.16 -1.42 18.19
N TYR A 420 6.45 -1.31 18.54
CA TYR A 420 7.21 -2.39 19.16
C TYR A 420 6.57 -2.84 20.48
N GLY A 421 6.42 -4.16 20.66
CA GLY A 421 5.73 -4.77 21.82
C GLY A 421 4.20 -4.81 21.68
N GLU A 422 3.58 -3.79 21.07
CA GLU A 422 2.14 -3.75 20.88
C GLU A 422 1.66 -4.77 19.84
N ARG A 423 2.41 -4.95 18.74
CA ARG A 423 2.05 -5.93 17.69
C ARG A 423 2.05 -7.35 18.21
N ALA A 424 3.03 -7.74 19.02
CA ALA A 424 3.08 -9.07 19.64
C ALA A 424 1.89 -9.29 20.57
N ARG A 425 1.51 -8.29 21.38
CA ARG A 425 0.32 -8.33 22.24
C ARG A 425 -0.97 -8.48 21.41
N ALA A 426 -1.12 -7.73 20.34
CA ALA A 426 -2.27 -7.84 19.42
C ALA A 426 -2.34 -9.24 18.79
N GLY A 427 -1.21 -9.77 18.34
CA GLY A 427 -1.11 -11.13 17.80
C GLY A 427 -1.51 -12.22 18.80
N ALA A 428 -1.09 -12.11 20.06
CA ALA A 428 -1.50 -13.02 21.11
C ALA A 428 -3.00 -12.97 21.36
N VAL A 429 -3.58 -11.77 21.43
CA VAL A 429 -5.04 -11.57 21.57
C VAL A 429 -5.80 -12.24 20.42
N PHE A 430 -5.37 -12.03 19.18
CA PHE A 430 -6.02 -12.65 18.03
C PHE A 430 -5.91 -14.18 18.04
N ASN A 431 -4.77 -14.72 18.44
CA ASN A 431 -4.62 -16.17 18.56
C ASN A 431 -5.54 -16.76 19.65
N ASP A 432 -5.73 -16.06 20.75
CA ASP A 432 -6.64 -16.46 21.82
C ASP A 432 -8.13 -16.40 21.39
N LEU A 433 -8.51 -15.43 20.54
CA LEU A 433 -9.85 -15.36 19.95
C LEU A 433 -10.15 -16.60 19.11
N VAL A 434 -9.21 -17.03 18.29
CA VAL A 434 -9.35 -18.24 17.47
C VAL A 434 -9.34 -19.48 18.35
N LYS A 435 -8.40 -19.59 19.30
CA LYS A 435 -8.29 -20.73 20.24
C LYS A 435 -9.56 -20.95 21.08
N SER A 436 -10.18 -19.86 21.50
CA SER A 436 -11.43 -19.90 22.30
C SER A 436 -12.70 -20.06 21.46
N GLY A 437 -12.62 -20.01 20.14
CA GLY A 437 -13.76 -20.09 19.23
C GLY A 437 -14.63 -18.82 19.21
N ARG A 438 -14.13 -17.68 19.71
CA ARG A 438 -14.79 -16.38 19.60
C ARG A 438 -14.74 -15.83 18.18
N VAL A 439 -13.77 -16.24 17.40
CA VAL A 439 -13.65 -16.04 15.96
C VAL A 439 -13.65 -17.41 15.30
N SER A 440 -14.43 -17.59 14.27
CA SER A 440 -14.76 -18.90 13.71
C SER A 440 -13.68 -19.52 12.82
N ALA A 441 -12.74 -18.69 12.29
CA ALA A 441 -11.62 -19.14 11.47
C ALA A 441 -10.36 -18.32 11.77
N PRO A 442 -9.15 -18.77 11.35
CA PRO A 442 -7.91 -18.04 11.57
C PRO A 442 -7.89 -16.61 11.05
N ILE A 443 -7.00 -15.82 11.67
CA ILE A 443 -6.76 -14.43 11.33
C ILE A 443 -5.39 -14.30 10.68
N VAL A 444 -5.35 -13.75 9.48
CA VAL A 444 -4.10 -13.38 8.80
C VAL A 444 -3.65 -12.02 9.28
N ILE A 445 -2.40 -11.92 9.71
CA ILE A 445 -1.79 -10.69 10.20
C ILE A 445 -0.61 -10.35 9.29
N GLY A 446 -0.56 -9.12 8.81
CA GLY A 446 0.55 -8.60 8.03
C GLY A 446 0.71 -7.11 8.21
N ARG A 447 1.48 -6.49 7.33
CA ARG A 447 1.70 -5.06 7.35
C ARG A 447 1.95 -4.52 5.94
N ASP A 448 1.99 -3.21 5.81
CA ASP A 448 2.48 -2.59 4.60
C ASP A 448 4.00 -2.80 4.46
N HIS A 449 4.49 -2.91 3.23
CA HIS A 449 5.92 -3.00 2.94
C HIS A 449 6.67 -1.69 3.23
N LEU A 450 5.94 -0.61 3.45
CA LEU A 450 6.47 0.71 3.78
C LEU A 450 6.68 0.90 5.29
N ASP A 451 6.74 -0.18 6.04
CA ASP A 451 6.97 -0.16 7.48
C ASP A 451 8.43 0.21 7.82
N ALA A 452 8.63 0.77 9.00
CA ALA A 452 9.84 1.43 9.45
C ALA A 452 11.15 0.66 9.25
N GLY A 453 11.13 -0.68 9.39
CA GLY A 453 12.32 -1.53 9.31
C GLY A 453 12.44 -2.34 8.03
N SER A 454 11.52 -2.20 7.09
CA SER A 454 11.39 -3.13 5.97
C SER A 454 11.67 -2.53 4.60
N VAL A 455 12.11 -1.28 4.51
CA VAL A 455 12.23 -0.56 3.26
C VAL A 455 13.52 0.24 3.17
N ALA A 456 14.08 0.38 1.98
CA ALA A 456 15.07 1.36 1.59
C ALA A 456 14.53 2.08 0.35
N SER A 457 14.13 3.34 0.51
CA SER A 457 13.48 4.15 -0.51
C SER A 457 13.85 5.63 -0.30
N PRO A 458 14.96 6.11 -0.91
CA PRO A 458 15.49 7.46 -0.67
C PRO A 458 14.52 8.60 -1.00
N ASN A 459 13.59 8.37 -1.94
CA ASN A 459 12.61 9.37 -2.35
C ASN A 459 11.27 9.23 -1.59
N ARG A 460 11.23 8.47 -0.48
CA ARG A 460 9.98 8.21 0.25
C ARG A 460 10.24 7.89 1.74
N GLU A 461 10.26 6.59 2.14
CA GLU A 461 10.27 6.20 3.55
C GLU A 461 11.60 6.46 4.24
N THR A 462 12.69 6.38 3.51
CA THR A 462 14.04 6.60 4.05
C THR A 462 14.66 7.91 3.59
N GLU A 463 13.84 8.83 3.07
CA GLU A 463 14.26 10.19 2.73
C GLU A 463 14.78 10.92 3.96
N GLY A 464 15.97 11.52 3.85
CA GLY A 464 16.55 12.36 4.88
C GLY A 464 16.91 11.61 6.17
N MET A 465 17.41 10.38 6.08
CA MET A 465 17.96 9.70 7.25
C MET A 465 19.09 10.53 7.87
N ARG A 466 19.09 10.66 9.20
CA ARG A 466 20.01 11.54 9.94
C ARG A 466 21.49 11.28 9.62
N ASP A 467 21.84 10.04 9.34
CA ASP A 467 23.20 9.58 9.01
C ASP A 467 23.50 9.49 7.51
N GLY A 468 22.51 9.78 6.64
CA GLY A 468 22.62 9.66 5.20
C GLY A 468 22.47 8.24 4.66
N SER A 469 21.94 7.31 5.45
CA SER A 469 21.76 5.89 5.09
C SER A 469 20.51 5.61 4.22
N ASP A 470 19.96 6.62 3.56
CA ASP A 470 18.70 6.57 2.81
C ASP A 470 18.63 5.39 1.82
N ALA A 471 19.75 5.11 1.13
CA ALA A 471 19.82 4.12 0.06
C ALA A 471 20.39 2.75 0.48
N ILE A 472 20.58 2.50 1.78
CA ILE A 472 21.17 1.24 2.26
C ILE A 472 20.14 0.10 2.16
N GLY A 473 20.33 -0.78 1.16
CA GLY A 473 19.44 -1.91 0.89
C GLY A 473 19.56 -3.10 1.85
N ASP A 474 20.55 -3.10 2.74
CA ASP A 474 20.75 -4.19 3.72
C ASP A 474 19.57 -4.34 4.67
N TRP A 475 18.95 -3.23 5.07
CA TRP A 475 17.86 -3.20 6.04
C TRP A 475 16.63 -4.03 5.63
N PRO A 476 16.03 -3.87 4.44
CA PRO A 476 14.92 -4.73 4.03
C PRO A 476 15.34 -6.19 3.83
N ILE A 477 16.57 -6.47 3.46
CA ILE A 477 17.08 -7.84 3.35
C ILE A 477 17.19 -8.48 4.74
N LEU A 478 17.79 -7.78 5.71
CA LEU A 478 17.85 -8.23 7.11
C LEU A 478 16.45 -8.42 7.69
N ASN A 479 15.50 -7.52 7.39
CA ASN A 479 14.11 -7.66 7.81
C ASN A 479 13.48 -8.95 7.26
N ALA A 480 13.65 -9.24 5.98
CA ALA A 480 13.14 -10.48 5.39
C ALA A 480 13.77 -11.73 6.03
N MET A 481 15.08 -11.70 6.25
CA MET A 481 15.81 -12.83 6.85
C MET A 481 15.36 -13.08 8.30
N VAL A 482 15.26 -12.03 9.12
CA VAL A 482 14.83 -12.19 10.53
C VAL A 482 13.38 -12.65 10.62
N ASN A 483 12.49 -12.19 9.76
CA ASN A 483 11.12 -12.66 9.69
C ASN A 483 11.03 -14.15 9.28
N ALA A 484 11.88 -14.58 8.35
CA ALA A 484 11.92 -15.98 7.94
C ALA A 484 12.40 -16.90 9.08
N VAL A 485 13.46 -16.54 9.80
CA VAL A 485 13.96 -17.36 10.92
C VAL A 485 13.07 -17.26 12.16
N SER A 486 12.28 -16.20 12.31
CA SER A 486 11.28 -16.05 13.37
C SER A 486 10.03 -16.91 13.14
N GLY A 487 9.85 -17.45 11.93
CA GLY A 487 8.76 -18.35 11.58
C GLY A 487 7.52 -17.67 11.01
N ALA A 488 7.65 -16.54 10.33
CA ALA A 488 6.55 -15.96 9.57
C ALA A 488 5.95 -16.99 8.58
N THR A 489 4.64 -16.93 8.34
CA THR A 489 3.95 -17.88 7.47
C THR A 489 4.41 -17.73 6.02
N TRP A 490 4.59 -16.49 5.55
CA TRP A 490 5.33 -16.20 4.32
C TRP A 490 6.07 -14.87 4.41
N VAL A 491 7.17 -14.82 3.66
CA VAL A 491 8.07 -13.66 3.60
C VAL A 491 8.36 -13.32 2.16
N SER A 492 8.50 -12.04 1.87
CA SER A 492 8.78 -11.57 0.52
C SER A 492 9.81 -10.45 0.47
N VAL A 493 10.56 -10.40 -0.62
CA VAL A 493 11.48 -9.30 -0.95
C VAL A 493 11.11 -8.76 -2.32
N HIS A 494 11.03 -7.45 -2.45
CA HIS A 494 10.60 -6.79 -3.67
C HIS A 494 11.51 -5.63 -4.04
N HIS A 495 11.45 -5.24 -5.30
CA HIS A 495 12.15 -4.11 -5.86
C HIS A 495 11.16 -3.18 -6.57
N GLY A 496 11.33 -1.89 -6.41
CA GLY A 496 10.66 -0.86 -7.20
C GLY A 496 9.26 -0.44 -6.73
N GLY A 497 8.72 -1.05 -5.68
CA GLY A 497 7.35 -0.74 -5.22
C GLY A 497 7.16 0.72 -4.82
N GLY A 498 6.08 1.34 -5.29
CA GLY A 498 5.64 2.69 -4.95
C GLY A 498 6.38 3.82 -5.66
N VAL A 499 7.68 3.67 -5.91
CA VAL A 499 8.55 4.72 -6.49
C VAL A 499 9.23 4.31 -7.79
N GLY A 500 9.06 3.06 -8.23
CA GLY A 500 9.60 2.55 -9.50
C GLY A 500 10.87 1.71 -9.36
N ILE A 501 11.16 0.93 -10.40
CA ILE A 501 12.35 0.07 -10.49
C ILE A 501 13.62 0.93 -10.38
N GLY A 502 14.55 0.49 -9.53
CA GLY A 502 15.81 1.20 -9.24
C GLY A 502 15.74 2.13 -8.03
N TYR A 503 14.56 2.43 -7.50
CA TYR A 503 14.36 3.47 -6.49
C TYR A 503 13.99 2.94 -5.10
N SER A 504 13.65 1.65 -4.95
CA SER A 504 13.36 1.07 -3.63
C SER A 504 13.61 -0.43 -3.57
N LEU A 505 13.97 -0.89 -2.37
CA LEU A 505 13.91 -2.29 -1.94
C LEU A 505 13.03 -2.38 -0.71
N HIS A 506 12.19 -3.40 -0.62
CA HIS A 506 11.32 -3.58 0.55
C HIS A 506 10.98 -5.04 0.79
N ALA A 507 10.59 -5.35 2.02
CA ALA A 507 10.23 -6.67 2.47
C ALA A 507 8.81 -6.74 3.01
N GLY A 508 8.13 -7.86 2.77
CA GLY A 508 6.83 -8.20 3.32
C GLY A 508 6.90 -9.34 4.30
N MET A 509 6.03 -9.31 5.29
CA MET A 509 5.87 -10.35 6.30
C MET A 509 4.39 -10.61 6.54
N VAL A 510 4.03 -11.89 6.63
CA VAL A 510 2.70 -12.32 7.05
C VAL A 510 2.80 -13.49 8.02
N VAL A 511 2.02 -13.46 9.09
CA VAL A 511 1.92 -14.51 10.11
C VAL A 511 0.44 -14.80 10.40
N VAL A 512 0.11 -16.04 10.71
CA VAL A 512 -1.28 -16.48 10.90
C VAL A 512 -1.54 -16.88 12.36
N ALA A 513 -2.57 -16.29 12.93
CA ALA A 513 -3.15 -16.69 14.20
C ALA A 513 -4.20 -17.78 13.95
N ASP A 514 -3.84 -19.05 14.21
CA ASP A 514 -4.70 -20.22 13.97
C ASP A 514 -5.21 -20.88 15.26
N GLY A 515 -4.94 -20.27 16.42
CA GLY A 515 -5.34 -20.76 17.73
C GLY A 515 -4.42 -21.81 18.35
N SER A 516 -3.38 -22.26 17.62
CA SER A 516 -2.42 -23.23 18.12
C SER A 516 -1.33 -22.59 19.00
N ASP A 517 -0.69 -23.41 19.85
CA ASP A 517 0.47 -22.97 20.64
C ASP A 517 1.68 -22.68 19.73
N ALA A 518 1.81 -23.40 18.61
CA ALA A 518 2.83 -23.13 17.60
C ALA A 518 2.62 -21.75 16.95
N ALA A 519 1.37 -21.36 16.64
CA ALA A 519 1.05 -20.04 16.14
C ALA A 519 1.35 -18.96 17.19
N ALA A 520 1.01 -19.17 18.46
CA ALA A 520 1.33 -18.24 19.55
C ALA A 520 2.82 -17.92 19.60
N ALA A 521 3.68 -18.95 19.57
CA ALA A 521 5.13 -18.78 19.59
C ALA A 521 5.69 -18.06 18.35
N ARG A 522 5.12 -18.30 17.15
CA ARG A 522 5.49 -17.59 15.91
C ARG A 522 5.08 -16.13 15.97
N LEU A 523 3.84 -15.85 16.39
CA LEU A 523 3.30 -14.49 16.51
C LEU A 523 4.16 -13.64 17.44
N GLU A 524 4.54 -14.19 18.61
CA GLU A 524 5.42 -13.50 19.54
C GLU A 524 6.76 -13.14 18.90
N ARG A 525 7.45 -14.11 18.27
CA ARG A 525 8.76 -13.88 17.64
C ARG A 525 8.67 -12.89 16.48
N VAL A 526 7.77 -13.15 15.54
CA VAL A 526 7.65 -12.36 14.30
C VAL A 526 7.20 -10.93 14.59
N LEU A 527 6.16 -10.77 15.43
CA LEU A 527 5.61 -9.45 15.75
C LEU A 527 6.44 -8.66 16.79
N THR A 528 7.51 -9.26 17.30
CA THR A 528 8.57 -8.58 18.04
C THR A 528 9.71 -8.17 17.12
N THR A 529 10.26 -9.09 16.34
CA THR A 529 11.43 -8.83 15.50
C THR A 529 11.15 -7.89 14.35
N ASP A 530 9.99 -7.98 13.72
CA ASP A 530 9.62 -7.15 12.58
C ASP A 530 9.56 -5.65 12.90
N PRO A 531 8.75 -5.17 13.88
CA PRO A 531 8.80 -3.76 14.29
C PRO A 531 10.11 -3.38 14.98
N GLY A 532 10.79 -4.33 15.62
CA GLY A 532 12.12 -4.14 16.20
C GLY A 532 13.15 -3.69 15.17
N MET A 533 13.08 -4.19 13.94
CA MET A 533 13.93 -3.72 12.83
C MET A 533 13.76 -2.21 12.54
N GLY A 534 12.56 -1.66 12.73
CA GLY A 534 12.32 -0.22 12.64
C GLY A 534 13.06 0.55 13.73
N VAL A 535 12.97 0.07 14.97
CA VAL A 535 13.67 0.69 16.11
C VAL A 535 15.18 0.65 15.89
N VAL A 536 15.77 -0.55 15.65
CA VAL A 536 17.24 -0.68 15.54
C VAL A 536 17.82 0.10 14.37
N ARG A 537 17.12 0.18 13.23
CA ARG A 537 17.55 0.99 12.10
C ARG A 537 17.66 2.47 12.45
N HIS A 538 16.66 3.00 13.18
CA HIS A 538 16.65 4.41 13.58
C HIS A 538 17.62 4.68 14.74
N VAL A 539 17.88 3.70 15.62
CA VAL A 539 18.97 3.75 16.60
C VAL A 539 20.31 3.88 15.90
N ASP A 540 20.56 3.03 14.89
CA ASP A 540 21.82 3.04 14.12
C ASP A 540 22.04 4.38 13.41
N ALA A 541 20.95 4.99 12.91
CA ALA A 541 20.97 6.31 12.31
C ALA A 541 21.04 7.47 13.33
N GLY A 542 21.08 7.20 14.64
CA GLY A 542 21.30 8.18 15.69
C GLY A 542 20.08 9.01 16.09
N TYR A 543 18.87 8.50 15.90
CA TYR A 543 17.64 9.16 16.37
C TYR A 543 17.43 8.96 17.87
N ASP A 544 17.32 10.07 18.62
CA ASP A 544 17.17 10.04 20.07
C ASP A 544 15.90 9.32 20.51
N GLU A 545 14.78 9.52 19.80
CA GLU A 545 13.50 8.85 20.04
C GLU A 545 13.59 7.33 19.90
N ALA A 546 14.42 6.84 18.98
CA ALA A 546 14.64 5.41 18.79
C ALA A 546 15.56 4.84 19.88
N ILE A 547 16.58 5.59 20.27
CA ILE A 547 17.49 5.23 21.38
C ILE A 547 16.69 5.12 22.69
N ASP A 548 15.84 6.08 22.97
CA ASP A 548 14.98 6.07 24.16
C ASP A 548 13.98 4.90 24.11
N CYS A 549 13.34 4.68 22.96
CA CYS A 549 12.46 3.52 22.76
C CYS A 549 13.19 2.19 22.99
N ALA A 550 14.40 2.04 22.46
CA ALA A 550 15.18 0.83 22.64
C ALA A 550 15.51 0.57 24.12
N ARG A 551 15.87 1.62 24.86
CA ARG A 551 16.15 1.53 26.31
C ARG A 551 14.90 1.23 27.13
N GLU A 552 13.78 1.93 26.84
CA GLU A 552 12.49 1.75 27.53
C GLU A 552 11.96 0.32 27.38
N LEU A 553 12.05 -0.23 26.15
CA LEU A 553 11.45 -1.52 25.81
C LEU A 553 12.44 -2.69 25.77
N GLY A 554 13.69 -2.45 26.16
CA GLY A 554 14.71 -3.49 26.30
C GLY A 554 15.14 -4.10 24.96
N VAL A 555 15.20 -3.32 23.89
CA VAL A 555 15.75 -3.76 22.60
C VAL A 555 17.27 -3.84 22.73
N ASP A 556 17.82 -5.03 22.55
CA ASP A 556 19.27 -5.24 22.60
C ASP A 556 19.94 -4.69 21.33
N VAL A 557 20.65 -3.58 21.49
CA VAL A 557 21.45 -2.94 20.43
C VAL A 557 22.90 -2.89 20.90
N PRO A 558 23.75 -3.81 20.43
CA PRO A 558 25.12 -3.99 20.96
C PRO A 558 25.99 -2.72 20.96
N MET A 559 25.75 -1.80 20.02
CA MET A 559 26.55 -0.55 19.88
C MET A 559 26.01 0.60 20.75
N LEU A 560 24.88 0.45 21.45
CA LEU A 560 24.40 1.47 22.39
C LEU A 560 25.13 1.50 23.72
N GLY A 561 25.86 0.48 24.07
CA GLY A 561 26.67 0.37 25.30
C GLY A 561 25.86 0.10 26.54
#